data_6fa8a57f1c51b1732f6a4dcf19f3afc8
#
_entry.id   6fa8a57f1c51b1732f6a4dcf19f3afc8
#
_cell.length_a   1.000
_cell.length_b   1.000
_cell.length_c   1.000
_cell.angle_alpha   90.00
_cell.angle_beta   90.00
_cell.angle_gamma   90.00
#
_symmetry.space_group_name_H-M   'P 1'
#
loop_
_entity.id
_entity.type
_entity.pdbx_description
1 polymer ?
#
loop_
_entity_poly.entity_id
_entity_poly.type
_entity_poly.pdbx_seq_one_letter_code
_entity_poly.pdbx_strand_id
1 'polypeptide(L)'
;IVNVPEQSNTAAVAITIPKNSLEEIEKSPDTLLTAKAADIIITFNDPAIAEIDRNSKEDIVITSGKAEISKLTEEQKMQVGDKPVYSLSVTSGDVAITDFKGNVRVSIPYTLKPGENPNAIVVYYVDGKGNLRIVENSVYDSVTGRVTFTTTHFSVFMIGSNPVEFEDVKDHWGKPVIDFAAARGLVSGVD
;
A
#
# COMPACT_ATOMS: atom_id res chain seq x y z
N ILE A 1 -10.35 9.31 -13.69
CA ILE A 1 -9.05 9.45 -13.04
C ILE A 1 -8.94 10.87 -12.48
N VAL A 2 -8.78 10.98 -11.16
CA VAL A 2 -8.46 12.26 -10.50
C VAL A 2 -6.95 12.33 -10.29
N ASN A 3 -6.32 13.41 -10.72
CA ASN A 3 -4.88 13.59 -10.66
C ASN A 3 -4.52 14.91 -9.96
N VAL A 4 -3.73 14.83 -8.90
CA VAL A 4 -3.12 15.99 -8.23
C VAL A 4 -1.61 15.92 -8.42
N PRO A 5 -0.98 16.90 -9.07
CA PRO A 5 0.45 16.89 -9.33
C PRO A 5 1.26 17.02 -8.03
N GLU A 6 2.49 16.52 -8.08
CA GLU A 6 3.44 16.68 -6.99
C GLU A 6 3.76 18.16 -6.75
N GLN A 7 3.70 18.59 -5.50
CA GLN A 7 4.22 19.88 -5.05
C GLN A 7 5.43 19.62 -4.17
N SER A 8 6.52 20.26 -4.44
CA SER A 8 7.74 20.15 -3.63
C SER A 8 7.43 20.53 -2.18
N ASN A 9 7.73 19.65 -1.24
CA ASN A 9 7.50 19.75 0.21
C ASN A 9 6.09 19.37 0.73
N THR A 10 5.23 18.72 -0.03
CA THR A 10 3.93 18.27 0.49
C THR A 10 4.09 16.92 1.21
N ALA A 11 3.87 16.88 2.51
CA ALA A 11 3.94 15.65 3.31
C ALA A 11 2.78 14.68 2.97
N ALA A 12 1.61 15.21 2.63
CA ALA A 12 0.43 14.45 2.22
C ALA A 12 -0.40 15.23 1.20
N VAL A 13 -1.11 14.49 0.33
CA VAL A 13 -2.03 15.01 -0.66
C VAL A 13 -3.43 14.47 -0.37
N ALA A 14 -4.42 15.35 -0.35
CA ALA A 14 -5.82 15.00 -0.19
C ALA A 14 -6.58 15.26 -1.50
N ILE A 15 -7.43 14.30 -1.89
CA ILE A 15 -8.33 14.39 -3.05
C ILE A 15 -9.75 14.31 -2.51
N THR A 16 -10.55 15.34 -2.75
CA THR A 16 -11.98 15.36 -2.41
C THR A 16 -12.81 14.90 -3.60
N ILE A 17 -13.71 13.96 -3.37
CA ILE A 17 -14.71 13.50 -4.34
C ILE A 17 -16.09 13.83 -3.76
N PRO A 18 -16.90 14.66 -4.46
CA PRO A 18 -18.25 14.96 -4.01
C PRO A 18 -19.11 13.70 -3.88
N LYS A 19 -19.93 13.62 -2.82
CA LYS A 19 -20.79 12.47 -2.54
C LYS A 19 -21.66 12.09 -3.73
N ASN A 20 -22.30 13.06 -4.37
CA ASN A 20 -23.15 12.84 -5.55
C ASN A 20 -22.36 12.25 -6.74
N SER A 21 -21.08 12.63 -6.90
CA SER A 21 -20.20 12.07 -7.94
C SER A 21 -19.84 10.62 -7.65
N LEU A 22 -19.65 10.27 -6.37
CA LEU A 22 -19.38 8.90 -5.95
C LEU A 22 -20.59 7.99 -6.21
N GLU A 23 -21.81 8.46 -5.89
CA GLU A 23 -23.08 7.78 -6.17
C GLU A 23 -23.29 7.51 -7.69
N GLU A 24 -22.89 8.44 -8.55
CA GLU A 24 -22.95 8.20 -10.00
C GLU A 24 -21.91 7.19 -10.49
N ILE A 25 -20.73 7.20 -9.89
CA ILE A 25 -19.68 6.21 -10.19
C ILE A 25 -20.12 4.82 -9.76
N GLU A 26 -20.72 4.68 -8.57
CA GLU A 26 -21.18 3.41 -8.02
C GLU A 26 -22.26 2.73 -8.90
N LYS A 27 -23.12 3.51 -9.56
CA LYS A 27 -24.15 2.98 -10.47
C LYS A 27 -23.59 2.34 -11.74
N SER A 28 -22.32 2.56 -12.05
CA SER A 28 -21.68 2.04 -13.26
C SER A 28 -20.97 0.71 -12.96
N PRO A 29 -21.43 -0.45 -13.45
CA PRO A 29 -20.81 -1.73 -13.16
C PRO A 29 -19.38 -1.81 -13.72
N ASP A 30 -18.55 -2.61 -13.06
CA ASP A 30 -17.15 -2.86 -13.44
C ASP A 30 -16.28 -1.59 -13.47
N THR A 31 -16.66 -0.58 -12.67
CA THR A 31 -15.95 0.70 -12.62
C THR A 31 -14.74 0.62 -11.69
N LEU A 32 -13.67 1.31 -12.09
CA LEU A 32 -12.49 1.53 -11.28
C LEU A 32 -12.37 3.03 -10.95
N LEU A 33 -12.32 3.36 -9.67
CA LEU A 33 -11.98 4.71 -9.21
C LEU A 33 -10.49 4.80 -8.97
N THR A 34 -9.78 5.59 -9.76
CA THR A 34 -8.35 5.80 -9.58
C THR A 34 -8.05 7.21 -9.08
N ALA A 35 -7.48 7.31 -7.90
CA ALA A 35 -6.92 8.52 -7.31
C ALA A 35 -5.41 8.52 -7.51
N LYS A 36 -4.87 9.59 -8.06
CA LYS A 36 -3.44 9.80 -8.23
C LYS A 36 -3.02 11.04 -7.45
N ALA A 37 -2.43 10.81 -6.28
CA ALA A 37 -2.00 11.84 -5.36
C ALA A 37 -0.47 11.88 -5.31
N ALA A 38 0.12 12.93 -5.88
CA ALA A 38 1.54 12.98 -6.17
C ALA A 38 1.98 11.71 -6.93
N ASP A 39 2.91 10.95 -6.37
CA ASP A 39 3.43 9.73 -6.98
C ASP A 39 2.70 8.44 -6.56
N ILE A 40 1.75 8.53 -5.63
CA ILE A 40 0.99 7.37 -5.15
C ILE A 40 -0.26 7.20 -6.01
N ILE A 41 -0.50 5.99 -6.51
CA ILE A 41 -1.68 5.63 -7.29
C ILE A 41 -2.51 4.67 -6.45
N ILE A 42 -3.78 5.00 -6.25
CA ILE A 42 -4.74 4.20 -5.50
C ILE A 42 -5.92 3.90 -6.41
N THR A 43 -6.23 2.62 -6.62
CA THR A 43 -7.34 2.20 -7.48
C THR A 43 -8.29 1.32 -6.68
N PHE A 44 -9.51 1.78 -6.52
CA PHE A 44 -10.62 1.07 -5.88
C PHE A 44 -11.40 0.30 -6.93
N ASN A 45 -11.73 -0.95 -6.66
CA ASN A 45 -12.65 -1.71 -7.49
C ASN A 45 -14.12 -1.44 -7.10
N ASP A 46 -15.02 -1.93 -7.90
CA ASP A 46 -16.46 -1.74 -7.74
C ASP A 46 -16.99 -2.07 -6.32
N PRO A 47 -16.70 -3.24 -5.70
CA PRO A 47 -17.11 -3.50 -4.32
C PRO A 47 -16.54 -2.50 -3.30
N ALA A 48 -15.31 -2.01 -3.51
CA ALA A 48 -14.71 -1.03 -2.61
C ALA A 48 -15.38 0.34 -2.76
N ILE A 49 -15.75 0.73 -3.98
CA ILE A 49 -16.50 1.98 -4.25
C ILE A 49 -17.88 1.90 -3.56
N ALA A 50 -18.60 0.80 -3.74
CA ALA A 50 -19.92 0.60 -3.12
C ALA A 50 -19.86 0.63 -1.58
N GLU A 51 -18.82 0.07 -0.98
CA GLU A 51 -18.66 0.13 0.49
C GLU A 51 -18.34 1.54 0.97
N ILE A 52 -17.49 2.27 0.25
CA ILE A 52 -17.19 3.68 0.55
C ILE A 52 -18.48 4.51 0.43
N ASP A 53 -19.25 4.33 -0.65
CA ASP A 53 -20.52 5.05 -0.85
C ASP A 53 -21.52 4.79 0.28
N ARG A 54 -21.71 3.53 0.66
CA ARG A 54 -22.62 3.12 1.73
C ARG A 54 -22.28 3.75 3.08
N ASN A 55 -20.98 3.93 3.38
CA ASN A 55 -20.50 4.46 4.66
C ASN A 55 -20.28 5.97 4.64
N SER A 56 -20.41 6.63 3.49
CA SER A 56 -20.25 8.06 3.37
C SER A 56 -21.57 8.81 3.45
N LYS A 57 -21.60 9.89 4.25
CA LYS A 57 -22.74 10.82 4.35
C LYS A 57 -22.45 12.17 3.71
N GLU A 58 -21.18 12.47 3.53
CA GLU A 58 -20.64 13.70 3.00
C GLU A 58 -19.63 13.37 1.89
N ASP A 59 -19.03 14.40 1.31
CA ASP A 59 -17.92 14.24 0.37
C ASP A 59 -16.85 13.34 0.96
N ILE A 60 -16.23 12.51 0.13
CA ILE A 60 -15.12 11.67 0.57
C ILE A 60 -13.79 12.37 0.31
N VAL A 61 -12.87 12.19 1.25
CA VAL A 61 -11.49 12.68 1.14
C VAL A 61 -10.54 11.48 1.18
N ILE A 62 -9.84 11.27 0.07
CA ILE A 62 -8.76 10.28 -0.03
C ILE A 62 -7.45 11.01 0.24
N THR A 63 -6.76 10.62 1.32
CA THR A 63 -5.46 11.20 1.68
C THR A 63 -4.37 10.16 1.53
N SER A 64 -3.26 10.56 0.92
CA SER A 64 -2.05 9.74 0.85
C SER A 64 -0.80 10.59 1.02
N GLY A 65 0.22 10.04 1.66
CA GLY A 65 1.48 10.74 1.85
C GLY A 65 2.45 9.97 2.75
N LYS A 66 3.61 10.59 2.99
CA LYS A 66 4.57 10.08 3.97
C LYS A 66 3.98 10.20 5.37
N ALA A 67 4.04 9.13 6.14
CA ALA A 67 3.57 9.14 7.52
C ALA A 67 4.62 9.75 8.46
N GLU A 68 4.12 10.41 9.51
CA GLU A 68 4.99 10.90 10.57
C GLU A 68 5.40 9.74 11.48
N ILE A 69 6.69 9.37 11.44
CA ILE A 69 7.26 8.29 12.29
C ILE A 69 7.07 8.61 13.79
N SER A 70 6.99 9.90 14.16
CA SER A 70 6.73 10.34 15.52
C SER A 70 5.44 9.78 16.13
N LYS A 71 4.45 9.45 15.29
CA LYS A 71 3.15 8.88 15.71
C LYS A 71 3.17 7.37 15.96
N LEU A 72 4.28 6.71 15.62
CA LEU A 72 4.48 5.29 15.86
C LEU A 72 4.96 5.03 17.30
N THR A 73 4.63 3.85 17.85
CA THR A 73 5.21 3.39 19.12
C THR A 73 6.72 3.17 18.99
N GLU A 74 7.46 3.14 20.12
CA GLU A 74 8.90 2.88 20.06
C GLU A 74 9.24 1.50 19.47
N GLU A 75 8.42 0.49 19.73
CA GLU A 75 8.56 -0.85 19.13
C GLU A 75 8.36 -0.79 17.61
N GLN A 76 7.34 -0.06 17.14
CA GLN A 76 7.10 0.15 15.72
C GLN A 76 8.24 0.92 15.05
N LYS A 77 8.76 1.97 15.71
CA LYS A 77 9.92 2.73 15.22
C LYS A 77 11.16 1.85 15.05
N MET A 78 11.41 0.95 16.00
CA MET A 78 12.52 -0.01 15.88
C MET A 78 12.34 -0.95 14.68
N GLN A 79 11.12 -1.43 14.44
CA GLN A 79 10.81 -2.31 13.31
C GLN A 79 10.83 -1.60 11.96
N VAL A 80 10.39 -0.35 11.93
CA VAL A 80 10.42 0.50 10.73
C VAL A 80 11.86 0.80 10.33
N GLY A 81 12.72 1.16 11.30
CA GLY A 81 14.09 1.59 11.03
C GLY A 81 14.10 2.79 10.06
N ASP A 82 14.85 2.66 8.98
CA ASP A 82 15.00 3.68 7.93
C ASP A 82 14.05 3.48 6.73
N LYS A 83 13.06 2.58 6.86
CA LYS A 83 12.10 2.30 5.78
C LYS A 83 11.17 3.49 5.56
N PRO A 84 10.82 3.80 4.30
CA PRO A 84 9.81 4.82 4.02
C PRO A 84 8.43 4.36 4.51
N VAL A 85 7.76 5.24 5.23
CA VAL A 85 6.44 5.02 5.84
C VAL A 85 5.40 5.87 5.15
N TYR A 86 4.27 5.27 4.82
CA TYR A 86 3.16 5.91 4.13
C TYR A 86 1.86 5.75 4.93
N SER A 87 1.08 6.82 4.98
CA SER A 87 -0.27 6.81 5.53
C SER A 87 -1.27 6.97 4.40
N LEU A 88 -2.27 6.09 4.37
CA LEU A 88 -3.40 6.16 3.46
C LEU A 88 -4.67 6.22 4.27
N SER A 89 -5.61 7.06 3.87
CA SER A 89 -6.92 7.15 4.53
C SER A 89 -8.03 7.54 3.57
N VAL A 90 -9.26 7.11 3.88
CA VAL A 90 -10.51 7.61 3.30
C VAL A 90 -11.38 8.10 4.44
N THR A 91 -11.90 9.31 4.32
CA THR A 91 -12.85 9.87 5.29
C THR A 91 -14.06 10.45 4.59
N SER A 92 -15.21 10.51 5.30
CA SER A 92 -16.40 11.28 4.91
C SER A 92 -16.77 12.15 6.10
N GLY A 93 -16.56 13.45 5.98
CA GLY A 93 -16.54 14.34 7.14
C GLY A 93 -15.54 13.84 8.19
N ASP A 94 -15.99 13.70 9.43
CA ASP A 94 -15.17 13.21 10.56
C ASP A 94 -15.12 11.67 10.66
N VAL A 95 -15.78 10.94 9.75
CA VAL A 95 -15.84 9.47 9.79
C VAL A 95 -14.74 8.87 8.93
N ALA A 96 -13.89 8.04 9.53
CA ALA A 96 -12.90 7.25 8.79
C ALA A 96 -13.56 5.98 8.21
N ILE A 97 -13.30 5.71 6.93
CA ILE A 97 -13.71 4.48 6.24
C ILE A 97 -12.45 3.64 6.05
N THR A 98 -12.31 2.60 6.86
CA THR A 98 -11.05 1.83 6.96
C THR A 98 -11.11 0.45 6.32
N ASP A 99 -12.30 -0.17 6.21
CA ASP A 99 -12.53 -1.48 5.61
C ASP A 99 -13.42 -1.30 4.37
N PHE A 100 -12.92 -1.72 3.21
CA PHE A 100 -13.57 -1.45 1.92
C PHE A 100 -14.43 -2.60 1.39
N LYS A 101 -14.41 -3.78 2.03
CA LYS A 101 -15.09 -5.01 1.55
C LYS A 101 -14.79 -5.36 0.08
N GLY A 102 -13.84 -4.68 -0.52
CA GLY A 102 -13.38 -4.81 -1.89
C GLY A 102 -11.88 -4.63 -1.98
N ASN A 103 -11.34 -4.74 -3.19
CA ASN A 103 -9.92 -4.65 -3.44
C ASN A 103 -9.51 -3.21 -3.76
N VAL A 104 -8.49 -2.74 -3.08
CA VAL A 104 -7.81 -1.47 -3.36
C VAL A 104 -6.38 -1.76 -3.77
N ARG A 105 -6.05 -1.45 -5.01
CA ARG A 105 -4.69 -1.56 -5.53
C ARG A 105 -3.94 -0.28 -5.26
N VAL A 106 -2.79 -0.40 -4.63
CA VAL A 106 -1.90 0.72 -4.31
C VAL A 106 -0.58 0.53 -5.03
N SER A 107 -0.06 1.62 -5.62
CA SER A 107 1.25 1.63 -6.28
C SER A 107 2.04 2.84 -5.80
N ILE A 108 3.22 2.59 -5.23
CA ILE A 108 4.09 3.57 -4.58
C ILE A 108 5.48 3.51 -5.23
N PRO A 109 6.10 4.64 -5.57
CA PRO A 109 7.46 4.63 -6.08
C PRO A 109 8.43 4.19 -4.98
N TYR A 110 9.41 3.39 -5.37
CA TYR A 110 10.47 2.94 -4.48
C TYR A 110 11.81 2.86 -5.24
N THR A 111 12.80 3.53 -4.73
CA THR A 111 14.16 3.45 -5.26
C THR A 111 14.93 2.42 -4.44
N LEU A 112 15.42 1.36 -5.11
CA LEU A 112 16.25 0.35 -4.46
C LEU A 112 17.48 0.99 -3.82
N LYS A 113 17.79 0.60 -2.60
CA LYS A 113 19.04 0.94 -1.94
C LYS A 113 20.16 0.03 -2.47
N PRO A 114 21.42 0.47 -2.41
CA PRO A 114 22.54 -0.38 -2.78
C PRO A 114 22.52 -1.72 -2.02
N GLY A 115 22.60 -2.82 -2.78
CA GLY A 115 22.59 -4.17 -2.22
C GLY A 115 21.21 -4.79 -1.96
N GLU A 116 20.11 -4.06 -2.15
CA GLU A 116 18.77 -4.65 -2.03
C GLU A 116 18.45 -5.56 -3.21
N ASN A 117 17.96 -6.76 -2.91
CA ASN A 117 17.43 -7.69 -3.91
C ASN A 117 16.00 -7.26 -4.30
N PRO A 118 15.70 -6.94 -5.56
CA PRO A 118 14.36 -6.55 -6.01
C PRO A 118 13.27 -7.59 -5.67
N ASN A 119 13.61 -8.88 -5.65
CA ASN A 119 12.69 -9.96 -5.30
C ASN A 119 12.37 -9.99 -3.80
N ALA A 120 13.24 -9.41 -2.96
CA ALA A 120 13.04 -9.33 -1.51
C ALA A 120 12.32 -8.05 -1.06
N ILE A 121 11.95 -7.15 -1.97
CA ILE A 121 11.18 -5.96 -1.61
C ILE A 121 9.74 -6.35 -1.33
N VAL A 122 9.28 -5.99 -0.14
CA VAL A 122 7.92 -6.26 0.36
C VAL A 122 7.29 -5.01 0.96
N VAL A 123 5.97 -5.05 1.09
CA VAL A 123 5.21 -4.07 1.85
C VAL A 123 4.85 -4.67 3.21
N TYR A 124 4.99 -3.87 4.25
CA TYR A 124 4.49 -4.18 5.58
C TYR A 124 3.34 -3.25 5.94
N TYR A 125 2.46 -3.69 6.82
CA TYR A 125 1.48 -2.85 7.49
C TYR A 125 1.45 -3.12 8.98
N VAL A 126 0.95 -2.15 9.76
CA VAL A 126 0.74 -2.30 11.20
C VAL A 126 -0.69 -2.80 11.42
N ASP A 127 -0.84 -3.99 12.01
CA ASP A 127 -2.15 -4.55 12.34
C ASP A 127 -2.80 -3.83 13.54
N GLY A 128 -4.08 -4.11 13.80
CA GLY A 128 -4.83 -3.50 14.91
C GLY A 128 -4.27 -3.79 16.32
N LYS A 129 -3.28 -4.70 16.43
CA LYS A 129 -2.55 -5.01 17.67
C LYS A 129 -1.17 -4.34 17.73
N GLY A 130 -0.81 -3.59 16.70
CA GLY A 130 0.48 -2.92 16.59
C GLY A 130 1.60 -3.80 16.01
N ASN A 131 1.31 -5.02 15.54
CA ASN A 131 2.32 -5.89 14.96
C ASN A 131 2.56 -5.57 13.49
N LEU A 132 3.80 -5.73 13.07
CA LEU A 132 4.19 -5.62 11.67
C LEU A 132 3.80 -6.90 10.92
N ARG A 133 3.08 -6.74 9.81
CA ARG A 133 2.63 -7.83 8.94
C ARG A 133 3.09 -7.59 7.53
N ILE A 134 3.47 -8.65 6.83
CA ILE A 134 3.83 -8.59 5.41
C ILE A 134 2.55 -8.62 4.57
N VAL A 135 2.50 -7.78 3.54
CA VAL A 135 1.50 -7.85 2.47
C VAL A 135 2.02 -8.83 1.42
N GLU A 136 1.56 -10.07 1.48
CA GLU A 136 2.08 -11.20 0.69
C GLU A 136 1.97 -10.99 -0.83
N ASN A 137 0.99 -10.21 -1.29
CA ASN A 137 0.78 -9.91 -2.71
C ASN A 137 1.56 -8.68 -3.22
N SER A 138 2.48 -8.14 -2.41
CA SER A 138 3.29 -7.00 -2.81
C SER A 138 4.32 -7.40 -3.87
N VAL A 139 4.50 -6.57 -4.89
CA VAL A 139 5.45 -6.81 -5.99
C VAL A 139 6.21 -5.54 -6.29
N TYR A 140 7.53 -5.62 -6.36
CA TYR A 140 8.38 -4.56 -6.89
C TYR A 140 8.64 -4.80 -8.38
N ASP A 141 8.37 -3.78 -9.17
CA ASP A 141 8.67 -3.76 -10.61
C ASP A 141 9.90 -2.88 -10.85
N SER A 142 11.00 -3.51 -11.24
CA SER A 142 12.27 -2.82 -11.50
C SER A 142 12.24 -1.93 -12.76
N VAL A 143 11.30 -2.16 -13.68
CA VAL A 143 11.15 -1.35 -14.90
C VAL A 143 10.53 0.00 -14.58
N THR A 144 9.50 -0.02 -13.74
CA THR A 144 8.78 1.21 -13.34
C THR A 144 9.32 1.84 -12.05
N GLY A 145 10.15 1.13 -11.29
CA GLY A 145 10.62 1.57 -9.97
C GLY A 145 9.48 1.69 -8.96
N ARG A 146 8.49 0.82 -9.01
CA ARG A 146 7.30 0.90 -8.17
C ARG A 146 7.02 -0.39 -7.42
N VAL A 147 6.55 -0.25 -6.19
CA VAL A 147 5.94 -1.36 -5.44
C VAL A 147 4.44 -1.28 -5.57
N THR A 148 3.82 -2.38 -5.97
CA THR A 148 2.37 -2.50 -6.10
C THR A 148 1.85 -3.61 -5.20
N PHE A 149 0.73 -3.36 -4.53
CA PHE A 149 0.05 -4.34 -3.69
C PHE A 149 -1.46 -4.12 -3.71
N THR A 150 -2.20 -5.12 -3.26
CA THR A 150 -3.66 -5.05 -3.10
C THR A 150 -4.00 -5.24 -1.63
N THR A 151 -4.93 -4.43 -1.13
CA THR A 151 -5.42 -4.48 0.24
C THR A 151 -6.94 -4.29 0.28
N THR A 152 -7.58 -4.67 1.38
CA THR A 152 -9.01 -4.44 1.65
C THR A 152 -9.22 -3.36 2.71
N HIS A 153 -8.16 -2.82 3.27
CA HIS A 153 -8.21 -1.81 4.33
C HIS A 153 -7.04 -0.82 4.19
N PHE A 154 -7.18 0.37 4.75
CA PHE A 154 -6.05 1.27 4.89
C PHE A 154 -5.44 1.24 6.28
N SER A 155 -4.15 1.43 6.32
CA SER A 155 -3.29 1.43 7.49
C SER A 155 -2.05 2.29 7.22
N VAL A 156 -1.09 2.20 8.13
CA VAL A 156 0.27 2.68 7.90
C VAL A 156 1.04 1.57 7.18
N PHE A 157 1.56 1.88 6.00
CA PHE A 157 2.32 0.96 5.16
C PHE A 157 3.79 1.35 5.13
N MET A 158 4.66 0.35 5.05
CA MET A 158 6.10 0.52 4.94
C MET A 158 6.64 -0.33 3.80
N ILE A 159 7.64 0.18 3.09
CA ILE A 159 8.32 -0.58 2.05
C ILE A 159 9.73 -0.89 2.52
N GLY A 160 10.17 -2.13 2.39
CA GLY A 160 11.50 -2.51 2.77
C GLY A 160 11.92 -3.86 2.23
N SER A 161 13.20 -4.18 2.39
CA SER A 161 13.78 -5.45 2.01
C SER A 161 13.58 -6.50 3.11
N ASN A 162 13.18 -7.70 2.74
CA ASN A 162 13.06 -8.88 3.60
C ASN A 162 13.81 -10.07 2.97
N PRO A 163 15.13 -10.03 2.88
CA PRO A 163 15.88 -11.13 2.30
C PRO A 163 15.81 -12.37 3.19
N VAL A 164 15.49 -13.51 2.57
CA VAL A 164 15.57 -14.83 3.18
C VAL A 164 16.48 -15.67 2.30
N GLU A 165 17.51 -16.22 2.88
CA GLU A 165 18.52 -16.99 2.15
C GLU A 165 18.43 -18.48 2.55
N PHE A 166 18.50 -19.35 1.54
CA PHE A 166 18.65 -20.79 1.70
C PHE A 166 19.97 -21.21 1.06
N GLU A 167 20.80 -21.94 1.82
CA GLU A 167 22.14 -22.34 1.39
C GLU A 167 22.12 -23.30 0.18
N ASP A 168 21.12 -24.17 0.11
CA ASP A 168 20.95 -25.21 -0.92
C ASP A 168 20.47 -24.67 -2.27
N VAL A 169 20.04 -23.40 -2.33
CA VAL A 169 19.53 -22.80 -3.57
C VAL A 169 20.41 -21.67 -4.12
N LYS A 170 21.60 -21.45 -3.54
CA LYS A 170 22.48 -20.35 -3.94
C LYS A 170 22.75 -20.29 -5.45
N ASP A 171 23.01 -21.43 -6.06
CA ASP A 171 23.33 -21.57 -7.48
C ASP A 171 22.16 -22.15 -8.30
N HIS A 172 20.99 -22.24 -7.70
CA HIS A 172 19.82 -22.82 -8.36
C HIS A 172 19.17 -21.82 -9.32
N TRP A 173 18.81 -22.24 -10.52
CA TRP A 173 18.14 -21.39 -11.52
C TRP A 173 16.85 -20.72 -11.03
N GLY A 174 16.14 -21.37 -10.12
CA GLY A 174 14.91 -20.88 -9.50
C GLY A 174 15.13 -19.90 -8.34
N LYS A 175 16.38 -19.59 -7.97
CA LYS A 175 16.70 -18.70 -6.86
C LYS A 175 15.88 -17.39 -6.85
N PRO A 176 15.70 -16.65 -7.97
CA PRO A 176 14.94 -15.41 -7.96
C PRO A 176 13.47 -15.60 -7.53
N VAL A 177 12.84 -16.70 -7.94
CA VAL A 177 11.44 -17.03 -7.57
C VAL A 177 11.36 -17.48 -6.11
N ILE A 178 12.35 -18.24 -5.65
CA ILE A 178 12.44 -18.69 -4.25
C ILE A 178 12.65 -17.49 -3.33
N ASP A 179 13.56 -16.58 -3.67
CA ASP A 179 13.79 -15.33 -2.92
C ASP A 179 12.51 -14.50 -2.82
N PHE A 180 11.77 -14.40 -3.93
CA PHE A 180 10.49 -13.70 -3.97
C PHE A 180 9.45 -14.32 -3.02
N ALA A 181 9.29 -15.64 -3.07
CA ALA A 181 8.32 -16.36 -2.26
C ALA A 181 8.70 -16.36 -0.78
N ALA A 182 9.98 -16.58 -0.48
CA ALA A 182 10.52 -16.60 0.88
C ALA A 182 10.40 -15.23 1.56
N ALA A 183 10.72 -14.15 0.84
CA ALA A 183 10.56 -12.79 1.35
C ALA A 183 9.13 -12.48 1.80
N ARG A 184 8.14 -13.17 1.26
CA ARG A 184 6.71 -13.03 1.58
C ARG A 184 6.18 -14.06 2.57
N GLY A 185 7.05 -14.97 3.03
CA GLY A 185 6.67 -16.06 3.92
C GLY A 185 5.82 -17.16 3.25
N LEU A 186 5.80 -17.20 1.91
CA LEU A 186 5.04 -18.20 1.14
C LEU A 186 5.77 -19.55 1.09
N VAL A 187 7.08 -19.55 1.30
CA VAL A 187 7.92 -20.75 1.45
C VAL A 187 8.87 -20.55 2.63
N SER A 188 9.17 -21.64 3.31
CA SER A 188 10.17 -21.70 4.38
C SER A 188 11.10 -22.89 4.12
N GLY A 189 12.30 -22.86 4.69
CA GLY A 189 13.19 -24.02 4.71
C GLY A 189 12.60 -25.14 5.55
N VAL A 190 13.10 -26.36 5.32
CA VAL A 190 12.88 -27.52 6.20
C VAL A 190 14.15 -27.72 7.02
N ASP A 191 14.01 -28.00 8.31
CA ASP A 191 15.10 -28.36 9.23
C ASP A 191 15.56 -29.79 8.98
#